data_843175bc997ba367ab28394823f47872
#
_entry.id   843175bc997ba367ab28394823f47872
#
_cell.length_a   1.000
_cell.length_b   1.000
_cell.length_c   1.000
_cell.angle_alpha   90.00
_cell.angle_beta   90.00
_cell.angle_gamma   90.00
#
_symmetry.space_group_name_H-M   'P 1'
#
loop_
_entity.id
_entity.type
_entity.pdbx_description
1 polymer ?
#
loop_
_entity_poly.entity_id
_entity_poly.type
_entity_poly.pdbx_seq_one_letter_code
_entity_poly.pdbx_strand_id
1 'polypeptide(L)'
;MKPLGISSGIRWCERGLLMKNILSKSILIGNGININFGGKAYTNDYIIKRILFNARANKYDLLFNSEISGDEIASIFVGLATWANDISDGKYDAIIPDAEKPILEDFKVRYNWKLTHYYEVGLEDWLFILHVYFLKNADIADNWSSAKQGFERMMLDAIYNDGDIQEIHKVMGNPVKRWLLEFSNVFTLNYDNNIEDLIKRPVLHLHGDFRTPANSENPQTLIGHIRKIKGENVDIPHQFEHCFCDALFDYVGEHKYDIALAFEKGAEGLLSLEKSGVPSVLFPAQIEELLRVHKEHPELTFGSNYHFTEFRELAGELHIIGMSPNNDAHIFKLIDESNIEKVVFYYFSDGEAKKGLPVHQKVKYESAQELWKRLGASPKQYNCKYAIPQSDEVKKFFEVFNLMSGDKVSEADIINSANSIPQFEAARLCKIVMEEMKTQQEHGAPKDEEEQQRQFREISRIALRNGILPSALYLHVIMGMNASK
;
A
#
# COMPACT_ATOMS: atom_id res chain seq x y z
N MET A 1 0.01 -41.30 62.77
CA MET A 1 -0.11 -40.00 62.06
C MET A 1 -0.24 -40.27 60.58
N LYS A 2 -1.41 -40.09 59.99
CA LYS A 2 -1.69 -40.23 58.57
C LYS A 2 -1.58 -38.86 57.91
N PRO A 3 -0.98 -38.69 56.75
CA PRO A 3 -1.08 -37.43 56.01
C PRO A 3 -2.36 -37.38 55.18
N LEU A 4 -3.07 -36.27 55.31
CA LEU A 4 -4.26 -35.89 54.55
C LEU A 4 -3.88 -35.57 53.11
N GLY A 5 -4.45 -36.31 52.14
CA GLY A 5 -4.43 -36.00 50.75
C GLY A 5 -5.39 -34.88 50.39
N ILE A 6 -4.88 -33.80 49.80
CA ILE A 6 -5.70 -32.76 49.18
C ILE A 6 -5.72 -33.01 47.69
N SER A 7 -6.79 -33.62 47.18
CA SER A 7 -7.10 -33.66 45.75
C SER A 7 -7.92 -32.42 45.41
N SER A 8 -7.28 -31.44 44.80
CA SER A 8 -7.96 -30.35 44.11
C SER A 8 -8.04 -30.65 42.63
N GLY A 9 -8.98 -31.53 42.25
CA GLY A 9 -9.40 -31.66 40.85
C GLY A 9 -10.18 -30.41 40.47
N ILE A 10 -9.55 -29.50 39.75
CA ILE A 10 -10.21 -28.37 39.12
C ILE A 10 -11.03 -28.93 37.95
N ARG A 11 -12.35 -29.00 38.09
CA ARG A 11 -13.29 -29.27 37.01
C ARG A 11 -13.34 -28.05 36.10
N TRP A 12 -12.61 -28.13 34.98
CA TRP A 12 -12.67 -27.19 33.84
C TRP A 12 -13.58 -27.70 32.72
N CYS A 13 -14.74 -28.27 33.07
CA CYS A 13 -15.68 -28.71 32.04
C CYS A 13 -17.08 -28.53 32.57
N GLU A 14 -17.71 -27.39 32.35
CA GLU A 14 -19.17 -27.22 32.27
C GLU A 14 -19.66 -25.77 32.29
N ARG A 15 -18.78 -24.76 32.05
CA ARG A 15 -19.22 -23.37 31.85
C ARG A 15 -19.16 -22.90 30.40
N GLY A 16 -18.89 -23.79 29.43
CA GLY A 16 -18.78 -23.47 28.00
C GLY A 16 -20.09 -23.49 27.22
N LEU A 17 -21.22 -23.84 27.81
CA LEU A 17 -22.45 -24.14 27.04
C LEU A 17 -23.62 -23.19 27.31
N LEU A 18 -23.41 -22.03 27.88
CA LEU A 18 -24.46 -21.00 28.06
C LEU A 18 -23.99 -19.57 27.79
N MET A 19 -22.95 -19.36 27.03
CA MET A 19 -22.78 -18.09 26.32
C MET A 19 -23.65 -18.16 25.07
N LYS A 20 -24.84 -17.50 25.12
CA LYS A 20 -25.57 -17.13 23.92
C LYS A 20 -24.61 -16.76 22.82
N ASN A 21 -24.81 -17.28 21.63
CA ASN A 21 -24.15 -16.91 20.37
C ASN A 21 -24.09 -15.37 20.22
N ILE A 22 -23.13 -14.73 20.87
CA ILE A 22 -22.69 -13.41 20.45
C ILE A 22 -21.92 -13.71 19.19
N LEU A 23 -22.56 -13.51 18.03
CA LEU A 23 -21.91 -13.61 16.74
C LEU A 23 -20.60 -12.82 16.82
N SER A 24 -19.50 -13.50 16.65
CA SER A 24 -18.17 -12.88 16.64
C SER A 24 -18.18 -11.83 15.52
N LYS A 25 -17.77 -10.59 15.84
CA LYS A 25 -17.67 -9.52 14.87
C LYS A 25 -16.21 -9.32 14.52
N SER A 26 -15.91 -9.41 13.23
CA SER A 26 -14.59 -9.16 12.68
C SER A 26 -14.65 -7.99 11.69
N ILE A 27 -13.52 -7.32 11.48
CA ILE A 27 -13.41 -6.25 10.49
C ILE A 27 -12.20 -6.45 9.60
N LEU A 28 -12.39 -6.18 8.31
CA LEU A 28 -11.33 -6.07 7.30
C LEU A 28 -11.24 -4.62 6.82
N ILE A 29 -10.03 -4.08 6.83
CA ILE A 29 -9.75 -2.67 6.54
C ILE A 29 -8.82 -2.58 5.32
N GLY A 30 -9.20 -1.78 4.33
CA GLY A 30 -8.36 -1.45 3.18
C GLY A 30 -7.97 0.03 3.14
N ASN A 31 -7.21 0.41 2.10
CA ASN A 31 -6.60 1.72 1.96
C ASN A 31 -7.60 2.91 1.93
N GLY A 32 -8.87 2.65 1.65
CA GLY A 32 -9.89 3.70 1.70
C GLY A 32 -9.99 4.42 3.04
N ILE A 33 -9.58 3.79 4.16
CA ILE A 33 -9.53 4.47 5.46
C ILE A 33 -8.39 5.53 5.47
N ASN A 34 -7.24 5.22 4.89
CA ASN A 34 -6.13 6.16 4.75
C ASN A 34 -6.52 7.35 3.86
N ILE A 35 -7.24 7.09 2.76
CA ILE A 35 -7.75 8.15 1.89
C ILE A 35 -8.75 9.04 2.65
N ASN A 36 -9.64 8.46 3.45
CA ASN A 36 -10.62 9.22 4.23
C ASN A 36 -9.95 10.18 5.22
N PHE A 37 -8.95 9.72 5.97
CA PHE A 37 -8.33 10.50 7.05
C PHE A 37 -7.02 11.17 6.65
N GLY A 38 -6.23 10.58 5.76
CA GLY A 38 -4.99 11.12 5.22
C GLY A 38 -5.17 12.00 3.99
N GLY A 39 -6.28 11.81 3.25
CA GLY A 39 -6.63 12.61 2.09
C GLY A 39 -6.06 12.06 0.78
N LYS A 40 -6.05 12.90 -0.26
CA LYS A 40 -5.70 12.52 -1.64
C LYS A 40 -4.27 11.99 -1.82
N ALA A 41 -3.36 12.27 -0.88
CA ALA A 41 -1.97 11.78 -0.93
C ALA A 41 -1.88 10.24 -1.08
N TYR A 42 -2.91 9.52 -0.67
CA TYR A 42 -2.97 8.06 -0.66
C TYR A 42 -3.90 7.46 -1.72
N THR A 43 -4.38 8.29 -2.65
CA THR A 43 -5.04 7.82 -3.87
C THR A 43 -4.02 7.36 -4.89
N ASN A 44 -4.45 6.44 -5.78
CA ASN A 44 -3.59 5.85 -6.81
C ASN A 44 -2.90 6.91 -7.68
N ASP A 45 -3.65 7.91 -8.16
CA ASP A 45 -3.11 8.96 -9.02
C ASP A 45 -2.02 9.81 -8.33
N TYR A 46 -2.15 10.10 -7.04
CA TYR A 46 -1.13 10.83 -6.30
C TYR A 46 0.10 9.99 -5.98
N ILE A 47 -0.07 8.70 -5.71
CA ILE A 47 1.06 7.78 -5.53
C ILE A 47 1.87 7.70 -6.82
N ILE A 48 1.21 7.55 -7.99
CA ILE A 48 1.89 7.51 -9.29
C ILE A 48 2.59 8.83 -9.60
N LYS A 49 1.94 9.97 -9.37
CA LYS A 49 2.58 11.30 -9.53
C LYS A 49 3.81 11.45 -8.64
N ARG A 50 3.76 10.94 -7.43
CA ARG A 50 4.90 10.92 -6.50
C ARG A 50 6.03 10.04 -7.02
N ILE A 51 5.72 8.86 -7.58
CA ILE A 51 6.71 8.00 -8.24
C ILE A 51 7.45 8.78 -9.32
N LEU A 52 6.71 9.41 -10.23
CA LEU A 52 7.31 10.17 -11.34
C LEU A 52 8.15 11.36 -10.85
N PHE A 53 7.65 12.07 -9.85
CA PHE A 53 8.39 13.18 -9.25
C PHE A 53 9.69 12.70 -8.60
N ASN A 54 9.64 11.65 -7.80
CA ASN A 54 10.81 11.09 -7.13
C ASN A 54 11.82 10.48 -8.12
N ALA A 55 11.32 9.81 -9.18
CA ALA A 55 12.17 9.27 -10.24
C ALA A 55 12.96 10.39 -10.94
N ARG A 56 12.29 11.45 -11.40
CA ARG A 56 12.95 12.62 -12.02
C ARG A 56 13.93 13.35 -11.08
N ALA A 57 13.75 13.20 -9.78
CA ALA A 57 14.69 13.69 -8.77
C ALA A 57 15.83 12.70 -8.47
N ASN A 58 15.99 11.65 -9.27
CA ASN A 58 16.98 10.58 -9.14
C ASN A 58 16.94 9.84 -7.78
N LYS A 59 15.78 9.87 -7.08
CA LYS A 59 15.64 9.21 -5.78
C LYS A 59 15.83 7.70 -5.90
N TYR A 60 15.39 7.11 -7.02
CA TYR A 60 15.31 5.67 -7.20
C TYR A 60 16.51 5.02 -7.87
N ASP A 61 17.52 5.78 -8.28
CA ASP A 61 18.69 5.25 -9.00
C ASP A 61 19.35 4.07 -8.28
N LEU A 62 19.43 4.14 -6.94
CA LEU A 62 20.01 3.06 -6.12
C LEU A 62 19.14 1.78 -6.10
N LEU A 63 17.84 1.87 -6.33
CA LEU A 63 16.97 0.69 -6.38
C LEU A 63 17.16 -0.13 -7.66
N PHE A 64 17.74 0.48 -8.68
CA PHE A 64 18.03 -0.13 -9.99
C PHE A 64 19.53 -0.23 -10.25
N ASN A 65 20.37 -0.24 -9.22
CA ASN A 65 21.83 -0.30 -9.31
C ASN A 65 22.43 0.78 -10.24
N SER A 66 21.75 1.91 -10.38
CA SER A 66 22.06 2.99 -11.33
C SER A 66 22.11 2.54 -12.81
N GLU A 67 21.48 1.43 -13.15
CA GLU A 67 21.37 0.94 -14.53
C GLU A 67 20.23 1.63 -15.31
N ILE A 68 19.22 2.13 -14.59
CA ILE A 68 18.09 2.87 -15.16
C ILE A 68 18.03 4.24 -14.49
N SER A 69 18.07 5.29 -15.30
CA SER A 69 17.96 6.67 -14.79
C SER A 69 16.53 7.03 -14.39
N GLY A 70 16.40 8.05 -13.54
CA GLY A 70 15.10 8.56 -13.15
C GLY A 70 14.23 9.05 -14.32
N ASP A 71 14.85 9.63 -15.34
CA ASP A 71 14.13 10.05 -16.56
C ASP A 71 13.65 8.85 -17.39
N GLU A 72 14.44 7.76 -17.45
CA GLU A 72 14.00 6.52 -18.10
C GLU A 72 12.85 5.88 -17.34
N ILE A 73 12.89 5.81 -16.00
CA ILE A 73 11.78 5.34 -15.18
C ILE A 73 10.51 6.16 -15.49
N ALA A 74 10.61 7.49 -15.47
CA ALA A 74 9.49 8.37 -15.79
C ALA A 74 8.97 8.14 -17.22
N SER A 75 9.85 7.94 -18.18
CA SER A 75 9.50 7.67 -19.59
C SER A 75 8.79 6.32 -19.75
N ILE A 76 9.22 5.29 -19.01
CA ILE A 76 8.56 3.99 -18.95
C ILE A 76 7.10 4.16 -18.49
N PHE A 77 6.87 4.85 -17.37
CA PHE A 77 5.51 5.08 -16.88
C PHE A 77 4.60 5.82 -17.88
N VAL A 78 5.12 6.88 -18.51
CA VAL A 78 4.36 7.62 -19.52
C VAL A 78 4.07 6.76 -20.75
N GLY A 79 5.04 5.94 -21.19
CA GLY A 79 4.89 5.03 -22.32
C GLY A 79 3.91 3.87 -22.01
N LEU A 80 3.93 3.36 -20.79
CA LEU A 80 3.14 2.21 -20.39
C LEU A 80 1.62 2.46 -20.39
N ALA A 81 1.15 3.70 -20.29
CA ALA A 81 -0.27 4.00 -20.48
C ALA A 81 -0.77 3.60 -21.89
N THR A 82 0.09 3.75 -22.90
CA THR A 82 -0.20 3.27 -24.26
C THR A 82 -0.25 1.74 -24.30
N TRP A 83 0.69 1.09 -23.59
CA TRP A 83 0.72 -0.38 -23.49
C TRP A 83 -0.53 -0.94 -22.82
N ALA A 84 -1.06 -0.28 -21.79
CA ALA A 84 -2.30 -0.70 -21.15
C ALA A 84 -3.47 -0.77 -22.15
N ASN A 85 -3.60 0.23 -23.04
CA ASN A 85 -4.60 0.20 -24.11
C ASN A 85 -4.32 -0.95 -25.11
N ASP A 86 -3.07 -1.12 -25.52
CA ASP A 86 -2.66 -2.18 -26.44
C ASP A 86 -2.93 -3.60 -25.88
N ILE A 87 -2.74 -3.79 -24.56
CA ILE A 87 -3.07 -5.04 -23.86
C ILE A 87 -4.60 -5.25 -23.86
N SER A 88 -5.37 -4.22 -23.51
CA SER A 88 -6.85 -4.28 -23.51
C SER A 88 -7.42 -4.57 -24.90
N ASP A 89 -6.79 -4.04 -25.94
CA ASP A 89 -7.15 -4.28 -27.34
C ASP A 89 -6.70 -5.67 -27.87
N GLY A 90 -6.06 -6.49 -27.03
CA GLY A 90 -5.63 -7.85 -27.38
C GLY A 90 -4.36 -7.96 -28.23
N LYS A 91 -3.58 -6.87 -28.35
CA LYS A 91 -2.39 -6.82 -29.21
C LYS A 91 -1.27 -7.77 -28.76
N TYR A 92 -1.26 -8.15 -27.49
CA TYR A 92 -0.23 -8.98 -26.89
C TYR A 92 -0.74 -10.38 -26.44
N ASP A 93 -1.96 -10.75 -26.75
CA ASP A 93 -2.59 -12.01 -26.30
C ASP A 93 -1.76 -13.25 -26.65
N ALA A 94 -1.09 -13.24 -27.80
CA ALA A 94 -0.31 -14.36 -28.30
C ALA A 94 1.00 -14.62 -27.51
N ILE A 95 1.50 -13.61 -26.77
CA ILE A 95 2.76 -13.76 -26.02
C ILE A 95 2.54 -14.05 -24.54
N ILE A 96 1.29 -13.91 -24.06
CA ILE A 96 0.95 -14.19 -22.66
C ILE A 96 0.88 -15.70 -22.45
N PRO A 97 1.61 -16.24 -21.45
CA PRO A 97 1.54 -17.66 -21.10
C PRO A 97 0.11 -18.10 -20.75
N ASP A 98 -0.24 -19.36 -21.06
CA ASP A 98 -1.59 -19.89 -20.79
C ASP A 98 -1.98 -19.79 -19.31
N ALA A 99 -1.02 -19.96 -18.40
CA ALA A 99 -1.23 -19.84 -16.97
C ALA A 99 -1.64 -18.40 -16.54
N GLU A 100 -1.28 -17.37 -17.31
CA GLU A 100 -1.53 -15.97 -17.01
C GLU A 100 -2.74 -15.40 -17.79
N LYS A 101 -3.35 -16.17 -18.68
CA LYS A 101 -4.54 -15.74 -19.42
C LYS A 101 -5.70 -15.27 -18.53
N PRO A 102 -5.99 -15.91 -17.39
CA PRO A 102 -7.01 -15.40 -16.47
C PRO A 102 -6.74 -13.97 -15.99
N ILE A 103 -5.47 -13.64 -15.76
CA ILE A 103 -5.03 -12.29 -15.33
C ILE A 103 -5.25 -11.28 -16.46
N LEU A 104 -4.89 -11.67 -17.69
CA LEU A 104 -5.12 -10.86 -18.88
C LEU A 104 -6.60 -10.56 -19.08
N GLU A 105 -7.47 -11.56 -18.95
CA GLU A 105 -8.91 -11.37 -19.12
C GLU A 105 -9.49 -10.45 -18.01
N ASP A 106 -9.05 -10.61 -16.75
CA ASP A 106 -9.43 -9.72 -15.66
C ASP A 106 -8.96 -8.28 -15.93
N PHE A 107 -7.74 -8.11 -16.42
CA PHE A 107 -7.22 -6.80 -16.82
C PHE A 107 -8.07 -6.15 -17.91
N LYS A 108 -8.43 -6.89 -18.97
CA LYS A 108 -9.29 -6.41 -20.04
C LYS A 108 -10.69 -6.02 -19.55
N VAL A 109 -11.26 -6.77 -18.61
CA VAL A 109 -12.56 -6.43 -18.01
C VAL A 109 -12.48 -5.14 -17.21
N ARG A 110 -11.39 -4.94 -16.45
CA ARG A 110 -11.19 -3.72 -15.64
C ARG A 110 -10.88 -2.50 -16.48
N TYR A 111 -10.23 -2.64 -17.62
CA TYR A 111 -9.82 -1.56 -18.53
C TYR A 111 -10.53 -1.66 -19.90
N ASN A 112 -11.85 -1.83 -19.89
CA ASN A 112 -12.66 -1.92 -21.10
C ASN A 112 -12.98 -0.55 -21.75
N TRP A 113 -12.31 0.50 -21.31
CA TRP A 113 -12.37 1.86 -21.87
C TRP A 113 -10.97 2.32 -22.28
N LYS A 114 -10.91 3.31 -23.16
CA LYS A 114 -9.63 3.88 -23.57
C LYS A 114 -9.04 4.73 -22.43
N LEU A 115 -7.91 4.29 -21.91
CA LEU A 115 -7.11 5.06 -20.97
C LEU A 115 -6.51 6.28 -21.67
N THR A 116 -6.64 7.44 -21.05
CA THR A 116 -6.11 8.72 -21.55
C THR A 116 -4.92 9.21 -20.75
N HIS A 117 -4.80 8.75 -19.50
CA HIS A 117 -3.75 9.15 -18.58
C HIS A 117 -3.13 7.95 -17.86
N TYR A 118 -1.82 8.00 -17.63
CA TYR A 118 -1.07 6.95 -16.95
C TYR A 118 -1.58 6.69 -15.52
N TYR A 119 -2.11 7.69 -14.82
CA TYR A 119 -2.64 7.54 -13.47
C TYR A 119 -4.02 6.87 -13.38
N GLU A 120 -4.65 6.55 -14.49
CA GLU A 120 -5.89 5.76 -14.53
C GLU A 120 -5.61 4.25 -14.35
N VAL A 121 -4.36 3.83 -14.50
CA VAL A 121 -3.92 2.44 -14.27
C VAL A 121 -3.80 2.19 -12.77
N GLY A 122 -4.31 1.06 -12.30
CA GLY A 122 -4.18 0.62 -10.92
C GLY A 122 -2.71 0.40 -10.52
N LEU A 123 -2.34 0.71 -9.27
CA LEU A 123 -0.95 0.69 -8.86
C LEU A 123 -0.29 -0.69 -9.06
N GLU A 124 -0.99 -1.77 -8.74
CA GLU A 124 -0.49 -3.13 -8.93
C GLU A 124 -0.47 -3.56 -10.39
N ASP A 125 -1.37 -3.04 -11.22
CA ASP A 125 -1.46 -3.37 -12.65
C ASP A 125 -0.26 -2.88 -13.46
N TRP A 126 0.49 -1.91 -12.92
CA TRP A 126 1.76 -1.50 -13.51
C TRP A 126 2.77 -2.63 -13.58
N LEU A 127 2.80 -3.53 -12.60
CA LEU A 127 3.67 -4.70 -12.64
C LEU A 127 3.26 -5.67 -13.75
N PHE A 128 1.96 -5.84 -14.00
CA PHE A 128 1.49 -6.67 -15.11
C PHE A 128 1.86 -6.06 -16.47
N ILE A 129 1.67 -4.77 -16.64
CA ILE A 129 2.06 -4.08 -17.89
C ILE A 129 3.57 -4.18 -18.13
N LEU A 130 4.38 -3.99 -17.08
CA LEU A 130 5.82 -4.21 -17.13
C LEU A 130 6.18 -5.65 -17.51
N HIS A 131 5.50 -6.62 -16.93
CA HIS A 131 5.71 -8.03 -17.27
C HIS A 131 5.46 -8.29 -18.76
N VAL A 132 4.34 -7.80 -19.30
CA VAL A 132 4.05 -7.88 -20.74
C VAL A 132 5.11 -7.20 -21.57
N TYR A 133 5.67 -6.06 -21.12
CA TYR A 133 6.77 -5.38 -21.78
C TYR A 133 8.02 -6.29 -21.86
N PHE A 134 8.39 -6.96 -20.76
CA PHE A 134 9.52 -7.89 -20.75
C PHE A 134 9.27 -9.13 -21.58
N LEU A 135 8.07 -9.70 -21.57
CA LEU A 135 7.69 -10.82 -22.46
C LEU A 135 7.82 -10.46 -23.94
N LYS A 136 7.49 -9.22 -24.29
CA LYS A 136 7.62 -8.72 -25.67
C LYS A 136 9.06 -8.54 -26.11
N ASN A 137 9.95 -8.17 -25.19
CA ASN A 137 11.35 -7.86 -25.47
C ASN A 137 12.24 -8.97 -24.89
N ALA A 138 12.30 -10.11 -25.59
CA ALA A 138 12.97 -11.33 -25.14
C ALA A 138 14.48 -11.15 -24.84
N ASP A 139 15.12 -10.15 -25.44
CA ASP A 139 16.53 -9.81 -25.24
C ASP A 139 16.84 -9.26 -23.84
N ILE A 140 15.81 -8.72 -23.15
CA ILE A 140 15.92 -8.23 -21.77
C ILE A 140 15.12 -9.07 -20.77
N ALA A 141 14.49 -10.16 -21.19
CA ALA A 141 13.61 -10.97 -20.36
C ALA A 141 14.30 -11.52 -19.09
N ASP A 142 15.60 -11.81 -19.17
CA ASP A 142 16.39 -12.30 -18.03
C ASP A 142 16.51 -11.26 -16.91
N ASN A 143 16.32 -9.96 -17.20
CA ASN A 143 16.38 -8.88 -16.23
C ASN A 143 15.03 -8.66 -15.49
N TRP A 144 13.99 -9.41 -15.84
CA TRP A 144 12.65 -9.24 -15.28
C TRP A 144 12.64 -9.28 -13.74
N SER A 145 13.29 -10.28 -13.15
CA SER A 145 13.26 -10.44 -11.68
C SER A 145 13.88 -9.24 -10.96
N SER A 146 14.99 -8.73 -11.45
CA SER A 146 15.67 -7.55 -10.88
C SER A 146 14.84 -6.28 -11.10
N ALA A 147 14.31 -6.10 -12.30
CA ALA A 147 13.45 -4.97 -12.62
C ALA A 147 12.17 -4.98 -11.77
N LYS A 148 11.50 -6.13 -11.66
CA LYS A 148 10.30 -6.30 -10.83
C LYS A 148 10.57 -5.84 -9.39
N GLN A 149 11.64 -6.31 -8.76
CA GLN A 149 12.02 -5.93 -7.41
C GLN A 149 12.27 -4.41 -7.28
N GLY A 150 12.95 -3.80 -8.23
CA GLY A 150 13.18 -2.36 -8.27
C GLY A 150 11.86 -1.58 -8.31
N PHE A 151 10.94 -1.98 -9.18
CA PHE A 151 9.62 -1.35 -9.30
C PHE A 151 8.75 -1.57 -8.06
N GLU A 152 8.72 -2.76 -7.47
CA GLU A 152 8.00 -3.04 -6.22
C GLU A 152 8.48 -2.11 -5.10
N ARG A 153 9.80 -2.01 -4.90
CA ARG A 153 10.40 -1.14 -3.88
C ARG A 153 10.10 0.33 -4.14
N MET A 154 10.18 0.78 -5.38
CA MET A 154 9.82 2.13 -5.77
C MET A 154 8.35 2.45 -5.46
N MET A 155 7.43 1.52 -5.72
CA MET A 155 6.02 1.67 -5.41
C MET A 155 5.77 1.67 -3.90
N LEU A 156 6.43 0.79 -3.15
CA LEU A 156 6.36 0.77 -1.68
C LEU A 156 6.89 2.08 -1.08
N ASP A 157 8.00 2.62 -1.57
CA ASP A 157 8.51 3.94 -1.14
C ASP A 157 7.49 5.05 -1.40
N ALA A 158 6.88 5.03 -2.57
CA ALA A 158 5.87 6.03 -2.91
C ALA A 158 4.59 5.91 -2.05
N ILE A 159 4.19 4.69 -1.66
CA ILE A 159 3.11 4.47 -0.70
C ILE A 159 3.54 4.95 0.68
N TYR A 160 4.74 4.62 1.13
CA TYR A 160 5.30 4.98 2.44
C TYR A 160 5.38 6.50 2.63
N ASN A 161 5.70 7.24 1.56
CA ASN A 161 5.67 8.71 1.53
C ASN A 161 6.52 9.33 2.66
N ASP A 162 7.78 8.94 2.75
CA ASP A 162 8.73 9.38 3.79
C ASP A 162 8.21 9.17 5.24
N GLY A 163 7.33 8.17 5.45
CA GLY A 163 6.73 7.83 6.73
C GLY A 163 5.38 8.50 7.04
N ASP A 164 4.92 9.45 6.21
CA ASP A 164 3.67 10.17 6.46
C ASP A 164 2.45 9.23 6.52
N ILE A 165 2.48 8.09 5.80
CA ILE A 165 1.39 7.12 5.86
C ILE A 165 1.21 6.53 7.26
N GLN A 166 2.28 6.39 8.04
CA GLN A 166 2.24 5.84 9.40
C GLN A 166 1.64 6.81 10.43
N GLU A 167 1.45 8.07 10.05
CA GLU A 167 1.02 9.14 10.93
C GLU A 167 -0.50 9.42 10.88
N ILE A 168 -1.24 8.73 9.99
CA ILE A 168 -2.68 8.98 9.76
C ILE A 168 -3.51 8.67 11.01
N HIS A 169 -3.10 7.71 11.83
CA HIS A 169 -3.75 7.37 13.09
C HIS A 169 -3.95 8.58 14.02
N LYS A 170 -3.06 9.57 13.95
CA LYS A 170 -3.13 10.79 14.77
C LYS A 170 -4.35 11.67 14.48
N VAL A 171 -4.93 11.54 13.27
CA VAL A 171 -6.09 12.33 12.84
C VAL A 171 -7.40 11.53 12.82
N MET A 172 -7.38 10.21 13.03
CA MET A 172 -8.60 9.38 13.07
C MET A 172 -9.46 9.63 14.31
N GLY A 173 -8.83 9.94 15.44
CA GLY A 173 -9.50 10.34 16.67
C GLY A 173 -10.20 9.21 17.46
N ASN A 174 -10.68 9.56 18.65
CA ASN A 174 -11.31 8.63 19.59
C ASN A 174 -12.61 7.96 19.09
N PRO A 175 -13.46 8.59 18.27
CA PRO A 175 -14.66 7.94 17.74
C PRO A 175 -14.33 6.69 16.91
N VAL A 176 -13.37 6.79 16.02
CA VAL A 176 -12.91 5.66 15.18
C VAL A 176 -12.27 4.58 16.05
N LYS A 177 -11.41 4.98 17.01
CA LYS A 177 -10.80 4.05 17.97
C LYS A 177 -11.84 3.22 18.71
N ARG A 178 -12.88 3.86 19.28
CA ARG A 178 -13.93 3.16 20.02
C ARG A 178 -14.69 2.18 19.16
N TRP A 179 -15.02 2.57 17.94
CA TRP A 179 -15.71 1.71 16.99
C TRP A 179 -14.87 0.47 16.62
N LEU A 180 -13.57 0.65 16.33
CA LEU A 180 -12.68 -0.47 16.01
C LEU A 180 -12.48 -1.43 17.19
N LEU A 181 -12.56 -0.95 18.42
CA LEU A 181 -12.47 -1.78 19.63
C LEU A 181 -13.71 -2.68 19.86
N GLU A 182 -14.80 -2.48 19.13
CA GLU A 182 -15.99 -3.34 19.18
C GLU A 182 -15.79 -4.68 18.46
N PHE A 183 -14.75 -4.79 17.60
CA PHE A 183 -14.47 -5.98 16.82
C PHE A 183 -13.51 -6.91 17.58
N SER A 184 -13.82 -8.21 17.57
CA SER A 184 -12.97 -9.24 18.18
C SER A 184 -11.69 -9.43 17.40
N ASN A 185 -11.79 -9.47 16.07
CA ASN A 185 -10.66 -9.61 15.16
C ASN A 185 -10.60 -8.41 14.22
N VAL A 186 -9.41 -7.87 14.03
CA VAL A 186 -9.16 -6.76 13.11
C VAL A 186 -8.10 -7.20 12.12
N PHE A 187 -8.48 -7.22 10.85
CA PHE A 187 -7.61 -7.53 9.72
C PHE A 187 -7.41 -6.29 8.86
N THR A 188 -6.28 -6.24 8.18
CA THR A 188 -6.01 -5.17 7.22
C THR A 188 -5.29 -5.68 5.98
N LEU A 189 -5.56 -5.02 4.83
CA LEU A 189 -4.81 -5.16 3.59
C LEU A 189 -3.74 -4.07 3.45
N ASN A 190 -3.73 -3.10 4.37
CA ASN A 190 -2.80 -1.99 4.34
C ASN A 190 -1.43 -2.42 4.84
N TYR A 191 -0.40 -1.83 4.28
CA TYR A 191 0.99 -2.02 4.72
C TYR A 191 1.37 -1.15 5.92
N ASP A 192 0.56 -0.11 6.22
CA ASP A 192 0.80 0.77 7.38
C ASP A 192 0.23 0.19 8.69
N ASN A 193 0.75 0.67 9.82
CA ASN A 193 0.36 0.23 11.15
C ASN A 193 -0.54 1.25 11.87
N ASN A 194 -1.31 2.06 11.13
CA ASN A 194 -2.18 3.08 11.72
C ASN A 194 -3.22 2.51 12.68
N ILE A 195 -3.76 1.34 12.35
CA ILE A 195 -4.84 0.75 13.16
C ILE A 195 -4.30 0.24 14.48
N GLU A 196 -3.15 -0.46 14.49
CA GLU A 196 -2.44 -0.86 15.73
C GLU A 196 -2.11 0.34 16.59
N ASP A 197 -1.56 1.39 15.97
CA ASP A 197 -1.17 2.60 16.68
C ASP A 197 -2.37 3.36 17.22
N LEU A 198 -3.53 3.26 16.57
CA LEU A 198 -4.78 3.84 17.06
C LEU A 198 -5.37 3.03 18.21
N ILE A 199 -5.56 1.71 18.05
CA ILE A 199 -6.29 0.89 19.01
C ILE A 199 -5.41 0.28 20.11
N LYS A 200 -4.07 0.26 19.91
CA LYS A 200 -3.06 -0.30 20.82
C LYS A 200 -3.29 -1.79 21.12
N ARG A 201 -3.66 -2.55 20.09
CA ARG A 201 -3.72 -4.00 20.10
C ARG A 201 -3.30 -4.56 18.73
N PRO A 202 -2.91 -5.85 18.65
CA PRO A 202 -2.52 -6.48 17.39
C PRO A 202 -3.61 -6.37 16.33
N VAL A 203 -3.20 -6.15 15.08
CA VAL A 203 -3.98 -6.21 13.86
C VAL A 203 -3.33 -7.26 12.95
N LEU A 204 -4.12 -8.00 12.22
CA LEU A 204 -3.66 -9.10 11.39
C LEU A 204 -3.51 -8.61 9.95
N HIS A 205 -2.26 -8.46 9.48
CA HIS A 205 -1.94 -7.99 8.14
C HIS A 205 -1.97 -9.13 7.13
N LEU A 206 -2.93 -9.09 6.20
CA LEU A 206 -3.05 -10.12 5.16
C LEU A 206 -2.01 -9.95 4.02
N HIS A 207 -1.49 -8.76 3.86
CA HIS A 207 -0.50 -8.45 2.84
C HIS A 207 0.86 -8.01 3.40
N GLY A 208 1.14 -8.30 4.67
CA GLY A 208 2.36 -7.83 5.34
C GLY A 208 2.31 -6.34 5.71
N ASP A 209 3.43 -5.83 6.24
CA ASP A 209 3.50 -4.45 6.73
C ASP A 209 4.90 -3.84 6.59
N PHE A 210 5.00 -2.50 6.71
CA PHE A 210 6.27 -1.77 6.59
C PHE A 210 7.23 -1.95 7.77
N ARG A 211 6.80 -2.48 8.91
CA ARG A 211 7.64 -2.65 10.12
C ARG A 211 8.29 -4.01 10.19
N THR A 212 7.71 -5.00 9.53
CA THR A 212 8.21 -6.37 9.49
C THR A 212 9.22 -6.51 8.35
N PRO A 213 10.51 -6.79 8.62
CA PRO A 213 11.48 -7.00 7.55
C PRO A 213 11.11 -8.17 6.65
N ALA A 214 11.49 -8.10 5.38
CA ALA A 214 11.34 -9.22 4.44
C ALA A 214 12.04 -10.48 4.98
N ASN A 215 11.51 -11.65 4.65
CA ASN A 215 12.02 -12.92 5.21
C ASN A 215 13.53 -13.11 5.04
N SER A 216 14.08 -12.68 3.93
CA SER A 216 15.54 -12.74 3.69
C SER A 216 16.37 -11.80 4.55
N GLU A 217 15.75 -10.74 5.06
CA GLU A 217 16.39 -9.69 5.87
C GLU A 217 16.02 -9.81 7.36
N ASN A 218 15.03 -10.67 7.67
CA ASN A 218 14.53 -10.85 9.03
C ASN A 218 15.32 -11.96 9.78
N PRO A 219 16.16 -11.62 10.76
CA PRO A 219 16.94 -12.62 11.49
C PRO A 219 16.10 -13.54 12.37
N GLN A 220 14.80 -13.29 12.53
CA GLN A 220 13.85 -14.15 13.24
C GLN A 220 13.28 -15.25 12.33
N THR A 221 13.53 -15.20 11.04
CA THR A 221 13.18 -16.26 10.09
C THR A 221 14.39 -17.17 9.83
N LEU A 222 14.14 -18.42 9.43
CA LEU A 222 15.21 -19.38 9.09
C LEU A 222 16.11 -18.86 7.98
N ILE A 223 15.52 -18.32 6.91
CA ILE A 223 16.27 -17.82 5.76
C ILE A 223 17.13 -16.60 6.14
N GLY A 224 16.55 -15.62 6.82
CA GLY A 224 17.29 -14.43 7.25
C GLY A 224 18.37 -14.74 8.28
N HIS A 225 18.12 -15.69 9.17
CA HIS A 225 19.11 -16.17 10.14
C HIS A 225 20.31 -16.83 9.44
N ILE A 226 20.05 -17.73 8.49
CA ILE A 226 21.10 -18.40 7.69
C ILE A 226 21.94 -17.39 6.93
N ARG A 227 21.31 -16.43 6.25
CA ARG A 227 22.01 -15.37 5.51
C ARG A 227 22.90 -14.54 6.43
N LYS A 228 22.37 -14.16 7.59
CA LYS A 228 23.14 -13.41 8.59
C LYS A 228 24.39 -14.17 9.05
N ILE A 229 24.27 -15.47 9.34
CA ILE A 229 25.41 -16.29 9.75
C ILE A 229 26.45 -16.39 8.62
N LYS A 230 26.01 -16.52 7.36
CA LYS A 230 26.89 -16.60 6.20
C LYS A 230 27.53 -15.25 5.82
N GLY A 231 27.11 -14.16 6.44
CA GLY A 231 27.56 -12.81 6.06
C GLY A 231 27.04 -12.35 4.69
N GLU A 232 25.93 -12.93 4.23
CA GLU A 232 25.27 -12.60 2.95
C GLU A 232 24.25 -11.45 3.12
N ASN A 233 24.54 -10.50 3.99
CA ASN A 233 23.65 -9.37 4.21
C ASN A 233 23.64 -8.47 2.97
N VAL A 234 22.45 -8.03 2.57
CA VAL A 234 22.31 -7.00 1.55
C VAL A 234 22.64 -5.66 2.19
N ASP A 235 23.44 -4.84 1.51
CA ASP A 235 23.64 -3.45 1.89
C ASP A 235 22.39 -2.65 1.50
N ILE A 236 21.47 -2.48 2.46
CA ILE A 236 20.22 -1.77 2.25
C ILE A 236 20.50 -0.28 2.48
N PRO A 237 20.28 0.57 1.46
CA PRO A 237 20.38 2.01 1.66
C PRO A 237 19.39 2.47 2.74
N HIS A 238 19.85 3.16 3.76
CA HIS A 238 19.05 3.56 4.93
C HIS A 238 17.72 4.25 4.55
N GLN A 239 17.76 5.07 3.50
CA GLN A 239 16.56 5.75 2.98
C GLN A 239 15.49 4.84 2.42
N PHE A 240 15.78 3.54 2.17
CA PHE A 240 14.88 2.55 1.61
C PHE A 240 14.63 1.35 2.50
N GLU A 241 15.07 1.36 3.76
CA GLU A 241 14.86 0.23 4.68
C GLU A 241 13.40 -0.22 4.73
N HIS A 242 12.45 0.72 4.72
CA HIS A 242 11.02 0.44 4.71
C HIS A 242 10.53 -0.31 3.46
N CYS A 243 11.29 -0.33 2.37
CA CYS A 243 10.96 -1.08 1.17
C CYS A 243 11.43 -2.54 1.21
N PHE A 244 12.27 -2.91 2.18
CA PHE A 244 12.75 -4.28 2.40
C PHE A 244 11.93 -4.94 3.51
N CYS A 245 10.62 -4.79 3.42
CA CYS A 245 9.63 -5.32 4.34
C CYS A 245 8.94 -6.55 3.75
N ASP A 246 8.09 -7.19 4.55
CA ASP A 246 7.33 -8.37 4.14
C ASP A 246 6.06 -8.07 3.36
N ALA A 247 5.87 -6.82 2.93
CA ALA A 247 4.73 -6.43 2.13
C ALA A 247 4.63 -7.25 0.84
N LEU A 248 3.49 -7.92 0.65
CA LEU A 248 3.18 -8.68 -0.56
C LEU A 248 2.63 -7.72 -1.63
N PHE A 249 3.53 -7.14 -2.42
CA PHE A 249 3.18 -6.28 -3.53
C PHE A 249 3.32 -7.05 -4.84
N ASP A 250 2.20 -7.35 -5.51
CA ASP A 250 2.18 -8.09 -6.77
C ASP A 250 0.94 -7.70 -7.58
N TYR A 251 0.95 -7.98 -8.90
CA TYR A 251 -0.17 -7.70 -9.81
C TYR A 251 -1.31 -8.72 -9.73
N VAL A 252 -1.13 -9.82 -8.99
CA VAL A 252 -2.12 -10.89 -8.85
C VAL A 252 -2.41 -11.16 -7.38
N GLY A 253 -3.65 -10.93 -6.96
CA GLY A 253 -4.06 -11.24 -5.60
C GLY A 253 -3.95 -12.73 -5.25
N GLU A 254 -4.27 -13.63 -6.18
CA GLU A 254 -4.09 -15.08 -5.99
C GLU A 254 -2.62 -15.45 -5.81
N HIS A 255 -1.70 -14.77 -6.52
CA HIS A 255 -0.26 -15.01 -6.35
C HIS A 255 0.22 -14.56 -4.95
N LYS A 256 -0.30 -13.46 -4.41
CA LYS A 256 -0.04 -13.06 -3.02
C LYS A 256 -0.47 -14.17 -2.04
N TYR A 257 -1.66 -14.72 -2.25
CA TYR A 257 -2.16 -15.84 -1.46
C TYR A 257 -1.30 -17.09 -1.59
N ASP A 258 -0.87 -17.43 -2.81
CA ASP A 258 -0.02 -18.60 -3.06
C ASP A 258 1.36 -18.46 -2.39
N ILE A 259 1.95 -17.26 -2.40
CA ILE A 259 3.21 -16.97 -1.69
C ILE A 259 3.01 -17.19 -0.18
N ALA A 260 1.96 -16.62 0.41
CA ALA A 260 1.67 -16.78 1.83
C ALA A 260 1.45 -18.26 2.19
N LEU A 261 0.64 -18.97 1.39
CA LEU A 261 0.37 -20.40 1.58
C LEU A 261 1.62 -21.26 1.40
N ALA A 262 2.56 -20.86 0.53
CA ALA A 262 3.83 -21.56 0.36
C ALA A 262 4.69 -21.48 1.63
N PHE A 263 4.69 -20.37 2.35
CA PHE A 263 5.36 -20.26 3.65
C PHE A 263 4.72 -21.15 4.71
N GLU A 264 3.37 -21.16 4.81
CA GLU A 264 2.65 -22.03 5.75
C GLU A 264 2.93 -23.51 5.46
N LYS A 265 2.77 -23.94 4.20
CA LYS A 265 3.05 -25.32 3.77
C LYS A 265 4.53 -25.71 3.90
N GLY A 266 5.43 -24.75 3.67
CA GLY A 266 6.87 -24.94 3.86
C GLY A 266 7.20 -25.23 5.31
N ALA A 267 6.61 -24.50 6.25
CA ALA A 267 6.78 -24.72 7.69
C ALA A 267 6.24 -26.11 8.09
N GLU A 268 5.02 -26.46 7.66
CA GLU A 268 4.43 -27.79 7.93
C GLU A 268 5.27 -28.92 7.34
N GLY A 269 5.75 -28.76 6.11
CA GLY A 269 6.62 -29.71 5.42
C GLY A 269 7.93 -29.92 6.15
N LEU A 270 8.59 -28.84 6.60
CA LEU A 270 9.84 -28.90 7.36
C LEU A 270 9.63 -29.67 8.67
N LEU A 271 8.57 -29.33 9.44
CA LEU A 271 8.23 -30.02 10.68
C LEU A 271 7.89 -31.50 10.46
N SER A 272 7.24 -31.83 9.34
CA SER A 272 6.94 -33.22 8.96
C SER A 272 8.20 -34.01 8.64
N LEU A 273 9.14 -33.40 7.88
CA LEU A 273 10.43 -34.01 7.57
C LEU A 273 11.25 -34.24 8.84
N GLU A 274 11.27 -33.29 9.75
CA GLU A 274 11.95 -33.42 11.05
C GLU A 274 11.41 -34.58 11.89
N LYS A 275 10.08 -34.79 11.89
CA LYS A 275 9.41 -35.89 12.60
C LYS A 275 9.52 -37.26 11.88
N SER A 276 9.82 -37.28 10.61
CA SER A 276 9.85 -38.49 9.81
C SER A 276 10.97 -39.48 10.17
N GLY A 277 12.01 -38.96 10.83
CA GLY A 277 13.22 -39.74 11.15
C GLY A 277 14.08 -40.10 9.94
N VAL A 278 13.78 -39.57 8.77
CA VAL A 278 14.60 -39.73 7.57
C VAL A 278 15.91 -39.01 7.74
N PRO A 279 17.09 -39.64 7.51
CA PRO A 279 18.37 -38.96 7.63
C PRO A 279 18.45 -37.72 6.73
N SER A 280 18.84 -36.55 7.30
CA SER A 280 18.90 -35.26 6.60
C SER A 280 19.79 -35.28 5.35
N VAL A 281 20.84 -36.12 5.36
CA VAL A 281 21.76 -36.30 4.21
C VAL A 281 21.08 -36.80 2.93
N LEU A 282 19.84 -37.28 3.00
CA LEU A 282 19.05 -37.70 1.83
C LEU A 282 18.28 -36.54 1.19
N PHE A 283 18.30 -35.36 1.77
CA PHE A 283 17.64 -34.18 1.24
C PHE A 283 18.61 -33.27 0.45
N PRO A 284 18.07 -32.40 -0.43
CA PRO A 284 18.87 -31.35 -1.03
C PRO A 284 19.59 -30.50 0.05
N ALA A 285 20.80 -30.05 -0.24
CA ALA A 285 21.64 -29.33 0.73
C ALA A 285 20.93 -28.13 1.40
N GLN A 286 20.04 -27.43 0.67
CA GLN A 286 19.26 -26.32 1.24
C GLN A 286 18.27 -26.82 2.30
N ILE A 287 17.59 -27.93 2.07
CA ILE A 287 16.64 -28.52 3.03
C ILE A 287 17.39 -29.07 4.24
N GLU A 288 18.54 -29.73 4.04
CA GLU A 288 19.40 -30.21 5.13
C GLU A 288 19.85 -29.04 6.02
N GLU A 289 20.25 -27.93 5.43
CA GLU A 289 20.65 -26.73 6.18
C GLU A 289 19.49 -26.12 7.00
N LEU A 290 18.30 -26.01 6.36
CA LEU A 290 17.09 -25.50 7.05
C LEU A 290 16.73 -26.39 8.25
N LEU A 291 16.74 -27.73 8.07
CA LEU A 291 16.47 -28.68 9.16
C LEU A 291 17.50 -28.59 10.28
N ARG A 292 18.78 -28.46 9.94
CA ARG A 292 19.85 -28.30 10.94
C ARG A 292 19.67 -27.04 11.75
N VAL A 293 19.45 -25.90 11.07
CA VAL A 293 19.30 -24.59 11.74
C VAL A 293 18.03 -24.57 12.58
N HIS A 294 16.91 -25.10 12.09
CA HIS A 294 15.67 -25.16 12.86
C HIS A 294 15.80 -26.04 14.11
N LYS A 295 16.55 -27.14 14.04
CA LYS A 295 16.83 -28.00 15.20
C LYS A 295 17.69 -27.28 16.24
N GLU A 296 18.65 -26.46 15.83
CA GLU A 296 19.52 -25.67 16.71
C GLU A 296 18.77 -24.44 17.26
N HIS A 297 17.81 -23.89 16.49
CA HIS A 297 17.07 -22.66 16.74
C HIS A 297 15.57 -22.85 16.52
N PRO A 298 14.88 -23.63 17.37
CA PRO A 298 13.44 -23.94 17.20
C PRO A 298 12.53 -22.73 17.40
N GLU A 299 13.05 -21.61 17.88
CA GLU A 299 12.34 -20.34 18.01
C GLU A 299 12.20 -19.57 16.69
N LEU A 300 12.98 -19.92 15.66
CA LEU A 300 12.92 -19.25 14.37
C LEU A 300 11.67 -19.66 13.60
N THR A 301 11.01 -18.68 12.97
CA THR A 301 9.88 -18.92 12.09
C THR A 301 10.37 -19.31 10.70
N PHE A 302 9.55 -20.04 9.94
CA PHE A 302 9.87 -20.37 8.55
C PHE A 302 9.83 -19.12 7.67
N GLY A 303 8.87 -18.23 7.91
CA GLY A 303 8.69 -16.95 7.23
C GLY A 303 7.65 -16.08 7.94
N SER A 304 7.28 -14.99 7.31
CA SER A 304 6.20 -14.10 7.77
C SER A 304 4.86 -14.83 7.78
N ASN A 305 4.03 -14.54 8.79
CA ASN A 305 2.65 -15.03 8.86
C ASN A 305 1.71 -13.96 8.31
N TYR A 306 1.03 -14.27 7.22
CA TYR A 306 0.06 -13.38 6.55
C TYR A 306 -1.39 -13.63 7.00
N HIS A 307 -1.61 -14.45 8.00
CA HIS A 307 -2.90 -14.66 8.69
C HIS A 307 -4.07 -15.06 7.77
N PHE A 308 -3.81 -15.66 6.61
CA PHE A 308 -4.88 -16.12 5.72
C PHE A 308 -5.63 -17.32 6.30
N THR A 309 -4.95 -18.18 7.07
CA THR A 309 -5.61 -19.30 7.77
C THR A 309 -6.57 -18.77 8.81
N GLU A 310 -6.16 -17.82 9.67
CA GLU A 310 -7.02 -17.19 10.68
C GLU A 310 -8.19 -16.44 10.03
N PHE A 311 -7.98 -15.81 8.87
CA PHE A 311 -9.05 -15.13 8.12
C PHE A 311 -10.08 -16.13 7.57
N ARG A 312 -9.64 -17.27 7.04
CA ARG A 312 -10.52 -18.34 6.53
C ARG A 312 -11.34 -19.02 7.63
N GLU A 313 -10.84 -19.06 8.86
CA GLU A 313 -11.52 -19.62 10.01
C GLU A 313 -12.56 -18.66 10.63
N LEU A 314 -12.74 -17.46 10.10
CA LEU A 314 -13.71 -16.50 10.60
C LEU A 314 -15.14 -17.05 10.53
N ALA A 315 -15.93 -16.68 11.55
CA ALA A 315 -17.36 -16.99 11.64
C ALA A 315 -18.17 -15.79 12.10
N GLY A 316 -19.45 -15.77 11.78
CA GLY A 316 -20.40 -14.76 12.23
C GLY A 316 -20.47 -13.55 11.31
N GLU A 317 -20.21 -12.33 11.81
CA GLU A 317 -20.38 -11.08 11.04
C GLU A 317 -19.01 -10.47 10.67
N LEU A 318 -18.76 -10.25 9.38
CA LEU A 318 -17.59 -9.54 8.86
C LEU A 318 -17.99 -8.14 8.38
N HIS A 319 -17.29 -7.12 8.88
CA HIS A 319 -17.37 -5.77 8.39
C HIS A 319 -16.21 -5.50 7.43
N ILE A 320 -16.45 -4.84 6.30
CA ILE A 320 -15.42 -4.47 5.31
C ILE A 320 -15.49 -2.97 5.07
N ILE A 321 -14.36 -2.28 5.23
CA ILE A 321 -14.28 -0.83 4.99
C ILE A 321 -13.00 -0.47 4.25
N GLY A 322 -13.12 0.44 3.29
CA GLY A 322 -11.96 0.98 2.58
C GLY A 322 -11.33 0.04 1.56
N MET A 323 -11.98 -1.07 1.23
CA MET A 323 -11.58 -2.02 0.19
C MET A 323 -12.42 -1.79 -1.07
N SER A 324 -11.79 -1.83 -2.24
CA SER A 324 -12.50 -1.77 -3.52
C SER A 324 -13.03 -3.16 -3.92
N PRO A 325 -14.28 -3.28 -4.39
CA PRO A 325 -14.79 -4.55 -4.91
C PRO A 325 -14.06 -5.07 -6.16
N ASN A 326 -13.25 -4.24 -6.79
CA ASN A 326 -12.53 -4.59 -8.03
C ASN A 326 -11.15 -5.19 -7.78
N ASN A 327 -10.63 -5.04 -6.57
CA ASN A 327 -9.32 -5.51 -6.18
C ASN A 327 -9.46 -6.72 -5.27
N ASP A 328 -8.39 -7.46 -5.08
CA ASP A 328 -8.27 -8.50 -4.06
C ASP A 328 -9.32 -9.63 -4.19
N ALA A 329 -9.55 -10.14 -5.41
CA ALA A 329 -10.51 -11.24 -5.68
C ALA A 329 -10.28 -12.47 -4.77
N HIS A 330 -9.03 -12.76 -4.39
CA HIS A 330 -8.66 -13.83 -3.48
C HIS A 330 -9.30 -13.67 -2.09
N ILE A 331 -9.49 -12.45 -1.61
CA ILE A 331 -10.14 -12.16 -0.32
C ILE A 331 -11.63 -12.56 -0.36
N PHE A 332 -12.32 -12.28 -1.45
CA PHE A 332 -13.73 -12.69 -1.60
C PHE A 332 -13.89 -14.20 -1.64
N LYS A 333 -12.95 -14.92 -2.28
CA LYS A 333 -12.89 -16.38 -2.27
C LYS A 333 -12.71 -16.93 -0.84
N LEU A 334 -11.81 -16.32 -0.06
CA LEU A 334 -11.64 -16.72 1.35
C LEU A 334 -12.88 -16.44 2.21
N ILE A 335 -13.60 -15.35 1.95
CA ILE A 335 -14.89 -15.07 2.61
C ILE A 335 -15.88 -16.18 2.30
N ASP A 336 -15.97 -16.61 1.03
CA ASP A 336 -16.88 -17.69 0.63
C ASP A 336 -16.50 -19.08 1.20
N GLU A 337 -15.22 -19.32 1.43
CA GLU A 337 -14.70 -20.54 2.07
C GLU A 337 -14.83 -20.53 3.60
N SER A 338 -15.12 -19.38 4.23
CA SER A 338 -15.21 -19.21 5.67
C SER A 338 -16.59 -19.56 6.24
N ASN A 339 -16.73 -19.47 7.57
CA ASN A 339 -18.01 -19.60 8.27
C ASN A 339 -18.67 -18.24 8.54
N ILE A 340 -18.38 -17.23 7.75
CA ILE A 340 -19.01 -15.92 7.80
C ILE A 340 -20.46 -16.05 7.33
N GLU A 341 -21.41 -15.60 8.16
CA GLU A 341 -22.86 -15.66 7.87
C GLU A 341 -23.37 -14.38 7.21
N LYS A 342 -22.74 -13.25 7.55
CA LYS A 342 -23.17 -11.93 7.11
C LYS A 342 -21.98 -11.01 6.89
N VAL A 343 -22.04 -10.23 5.80
CA VAL A 343 -21.09 -9.18 5.49
C VAL A 343 -21.75 -7.81 5.60
N VAL A 344 -21.09 -6.85 6.24
CA VAL A 344 -21.45 -5.43 6.22
C VAL A 344 -20.38 -4.68 5.43
N PHE A 345 -20.76 -4.21 4.25
CA PHE A 345 -19.83 -3.50 3.37
C PHE A 345 -20.07 -1.99 3.41
N TYR A 346 -19.04 -1.25 3.84
CA TYR A 346 -19.08 0.21 3.90
C TYR A 346 -18.56 0.79 2.59
N TYR A 347 -19.46 1.11 1.66
CA TYR A 347 -19.12 1.67 0.37
C TYR A 347 -18.78 3.17 0.48
N PHE A 348 -17.94 3.63 -0.42
CA PHE A 348 -17.55 5.03 -0.52
C PHE A 348 -18.38 5.78 -1.58
N SER A 349 -18.74 5.10 -2.66
CA SER A 349 -19.57 5.63 -3.74
C SER A 349 -20.77 4.72 -4.02
N ASP A 350 -21.85 5.32 -4.52
CA ASP A 350 -23.03 4.56 -4.96
C ASP A 350 -22.72 3.57 -6.10
N GLY A 351 -21.68 3.83 -6.87
CA GLY A 351 -21.18 2.92 -7.90
C GLY A 351 -20.68 1.60 -7.33
N GLU A 352 -19.94 1.65 -6.22
CA GLU A 352 -19.45 0.45 -5.51
C GLU A 352 -20.63 -0.37 -4.95
N ALA A 353 -21.60 0.30 -4.32
CA ALA A 353 -22.78 -0.38 -3.79
C ALA A 353 -23.61 -1.08 -4.88
N LYS A 354 -23.75 -0.45 -6.06
CA LYS A 354 -24.47 -1.02 -7.20
C LYS A 354 -23.76 -2.21 -7.83
N LYS A 355 -22.43 -2.20 -7.83
CA LYS A 355 -21.64 -3.28 -8.41
C LYS A 355 -21.76 -4.57 -7.58
N GLY A 356 -21.95 -4.44 -6.27
CA GLY A 356 -22.05 -5.55 -5.33
C GLY A 356 -20.70 -6.22 -5.03
N LEU A 357 -20.69 -7.09 -4.04
CA LEU A 357 -19.53 -7.94 -3.72
C LEU A 357 -19.74 -9.32 -4.33
N PRO A 358 -18.70 -9.95 -4.88
CA PRO A 358 -18.77 -11.29 -5.45
C PRO A 358 -18.67 -12.36 -4.35
N VAL A 359 -19.60 -12.38 -3.41
CA VAL A 359 -19.68 -13.32 -2.27
C VAL A 359 -21.07 -13.92 -2.15
N HIS A 360 -21.15 -15.15 -1.61
CA HIS A 360 -22.42 -15.88 -1.41
C HIS A 360 -23.19 -15.43 -0.16
N GLN A 361 -22.50 -14.81 0.80
CA GLN A 361 -23.08 -14.37 2.06
C GLN A 361 -24.08 -13.24 1.87
N LYS A 362 -24.98 -13.06 2.87
CA LYS A 362 -25.88 -11.91 2.87
C LYS A 362 -25.10 -10.62 3.13
N VAL A 363 -25.07 -9.74 2.12
CA VAL A 363 -24.38 -8.45 2.21
C VAL A 363 -25.36 -7.34 2.59
N LYS A 364 -24.99 -6.55 3.61
CA LYS A 364 -25.61 -5.26 3.93
C LYS A 364 -24.68 -4.14 3.47
N TYR A 365 -25.19 -3.28 2.61
CA TYR A 365 -24.44 -2.12 2.13
C TYR A 365 -24.75 -0.90 2.99
N GLU A 366 -23.73 -0.24 3.54
CA GLU A 366 -23.83 1.02 4.29
C GLU A 366 -22.85 2.06 3.70
N SER A 367 -23.22 3.34 3.75
CA SER A 367 -22.29 4.40 3.34
C SER A 367 -21.22 4.60 4.42
N ALA A 368 -19.94 4.60 4.00
CA ALA A 368 -18.82 4.95 4.86
C ALA A 368 -18.94 6.39 5.40
N GLN A 369 -19.44 7.32 4.58
CA GLN A 369 -19.64 8.72 5.00
C GLN A 369 -20.69 8.82 6.11
N GLU A 370 -21.81 8.11 5.99
CA GLU A 370 -22.85 8.08 7.05
C GLU A 370 -22.32 7.37 8.31
N LEU A 371 -21.47 6.34 8.17
CA LEU A 371 -20.77 5.74 9.31
C LEU A 371 -19.95 6.81 10.06
N TRP A 372 -19.08 7.53 9.36
CA TRP A 372 -18.22 8.55 9.99
C TRP A 372 -19.05 9.63 10.68
N LYS A 373 -20.12 10.08 10.03
CA LYS A 373 -21.05 11.05 10.61
C LYS A 373 -21.73 10.51 11.88
N ARG A 374 -22.22 9.27 11.86
CA ARG A 374 -22.85 8.58 13.00
C ARG A 374 -21.88 8.42 14.18
N LEU A 375 -20.61 8.14 13.90
CA LEU A 375 -19.56 8.04 14.91
C LEU A 375 -19.09 9.40 15.44
N GLY A 376 -19.41 10.50 14.77
CA GLY A 376 -18.84 11.82 15.07
C GLY A 376 -17.36 11.91 14.68
N ALA A 377 -16.90 11.11 13.71
CA ALA A 377 -15.58 11.22 13.13
C ALA A 377 -15.56 12.28 12.03
N SER A 378 -14.41 12.92 11.82
CA SER A 378 -14.23 14.00 10.84
C SER A 378 -13.17 13.63 9.83
N PRO A 379 -13.51 12.88 8.76
CA PRO A 379 -12.61 12.65 7.66
C PRO A 379 -12.14 13.96 7.02
N LYS A 380 -10.97 13.93 6.40
CA LYS A 380 -10.35 15.10 5.79
C LYS A 380 -11.23 15.60 4.63
N GLN A 381 -11.70 16.85 4.72
CA GLN A 381 -12.50 17.47 3.66
C GLN A 381 -11.70 18.60 3.02
N TYR A 382 -11.69 18.63 1.70
CA TYR A 382 -11.02 19.64 0.91
C TYR A 382 -12.09 20.59 0.32
N ASN A 383 -12.40 21.66 1.04
CA ASN A 383 -13.29 22.73 0.58
C ASN A 383 -12.59 24.08 0.72
N CYS A 384 -12.17 24.67 -0.37
CA CYS A 384 -11.67 26.03 -0.41
C CYS A 384 -12.78 26.99 -0.81
N LYS A 385 -12.95 28.09 -0.05
CA LYS A 385 -14.03 29.06 -0.25
C LYS A 385 -13.59 30.35 -0.95
N TYR A 386 -12.34 30.48 -1.36
CA TYR A 386 -11.89 31.68 -2.05
C TYR A 386 -11.55 31.39 -3.51
N ALA A 387 -11.88 32.35 -4.38
CA ALA A 387 -11.55 32.25 -5.78
C ALA A 387 -10.14 32.80 -6.04
N ILE A 388 -9.39 32.11 -6.89
CA ILE A 388 -8.07 32.55 -7.33
C ILE A 388 -8.25 33.65 -8.39
N PRO A 389 -7.60 34.83 -8.24
CA PRO A 389 -7.70 35.88 -9.24
C PRO A 389 -7.11 35.45 -10.59
N GLN A 390 -7.79 35.77 -11.67
CA GLN A 390 -7.32 35.57 -13.05
C GLN A 390 -6.45 36.77 -13.47
N SER A 391 -5.22 36.83 -13.00
CA SER A 391 -4.26 37.88 -13.39
C SER A 391 -3.30 37.37 -14.45
N ASP A 392 -2.67 38.30 -15.19
CA ASP A 392 -1.64 37.94 -16.17
C ASP A 392 -0.42 37.31 -15.53
N GLU A 393 -0.14 37.58 -14.27
CA GLU A 393 0.91 36.93 -13.48
C GLU A 393 0.59 35.46 -13.23
N VAL A 394 -0.68 35.14 -12.93
CA VAL A 394 -1.16 33.77 -12.77
C VAL A 394 -1.08 33.01 -14.08
N LYS A 395 -1.42 33.63 -15.21
CA LYS A 395 -1.30 33.00 -16.54
C LYS A 395 0.16 32.70 -16.89
N LYS A 396 1.07 33.65 -16.70
CA LYS A 396 2.51 33.42 -16.89
C LYS A 396 3.04 32.31 -16.00
N PHE A 397 2.56 32.24 -14.79
CA PHE A 397 2.89 31.18 -13.86
C PHE A 397 2.47 29.81 -14.42
N PHE A 398 1.25 29.64 -14.94
CA PHE A 398 0.81 28.39 -15.53
C PHE A 398 1.63 27.99 -16.76
N GLU A 399 2.03 28.94 -17.59
CA GLU A 399 2.90 28.68 -18.73
C GLU A 399 4.26 28.14 -18.29
N VAL A 400 4.90 28.74 -17.31
CA VAL A 400 6.20 28.31 -16.77
C VAL A 400 6.05 26.95 -16.05
N PHE A 401 4.99 26.79 -15.27
CA PHE A 401 4.77 25.56 -14.54
C PHE A 401 4.56 24.36 -15.47
N ASN A 402 3.74 24.51 -16.52
CA ASN A 402 3.49 23.45 -17.50
C ASN A 402 4.79 23.08 -18.27
N LEU A 403 5.67 24.05 -18.51
CA LEU A 403 6.99 23.79 -19.10
C LEU A 403 7.90 22.99 -18.16
N MET A 404 7.86 23.27 -16.85
CA MET A 404 8.72 22.62 -15.86
C MET A 404 8.20 21.25 -15.40
N SER A 405 6.89 21.07 -15.29
CA SER A 405 6.28 19.82 -14.78
C SER A 405 6.19 18.74 -15.86
N GLY A 406 6.25 19.11 -17.14
CA GLY A 406 6.00 18.18 -18.24
C GLY A 406 4.56 17.61 -18.29
N ASP A 407 3.71 17.96 -17.31
CA ASP A 407 2.32 17.56 -17.26
C ASP A 407 1.45 18.60 -17.97
N LYS A 408 0.61 18.15 -18.91
CA LYS A 408 -0.42 19.01 -19.53
C LYS A 408 -1.61 19.15 -18.59
N VAL A 409 -1.40 19.78 -17.43
CA VAL A 409 -2.48 20.12 -16.50
C VAL A 409 -3.12 21.41 -16.99
N SER A 410 -4.44 21.42 -17.19
CA SER A 410 -5.12 22.62 -17.62
C SER A 410 -5.14 23.68 -16.50
N GLU A 411 -5.15 24.95 -16.88
CA GLU A 411 -5.33 26.07 -15.93
C GLU A 411 -6.57 25.86 -15.04
N ALA A 412 -7.67 25.39 -15.62
CA ALA A 412 -8.89 25.09 -14.90
C ALA A 412 -8.71 24.01 -13.83
N ASP A 413 -7.96 22.94 -14.12
CA ASP A 413 -7.68 21.86 -13.16
C ASP A 413 -6.83 22.36 -12.00
N ILE A 414 -5.84 23.21 -12.26
CA ILE A 414 -5.00 23.81 -11.23
C ILE A 414 -5.85 24.72 -10.32
N ILE A 415 -6.67 25.58 -10.90
CA ILE A 415 -7.55 26.48 -10.14
C ILE A 415 -8.56 25.68 -9.32
N ASN A 416 -9.18 24.66 -9.91
CA ASN A 416 -10.12 23.77 -9.20
C ASN A 416 -9.42 23.03 -8.06
N SER A 417 -8.22 22.54 -8.29
CA SER A 417 -7.41 21.89 -7.26
C SER A 417 -7.05 22.85 -6.13
N ALA A 418 -6.61 24.07 -6.44
CA ALA A 418 -6.29 25.09 -5.45
C ALA A 418 -7.54 25.51 -4.64
N ASN A 419 -8.68 25.72 -5.31
CA ASN A 419 -9.95 26.03 -4.66
C ASN A 419 -10.50 24.88 -3.81
N SER A 420 -10.07 23.66 -4.03
CA SER A 420 -10.46 22.49 -3.24
C SER A 420 -9.69 22.32 -1.92
N ILE A 421 -8.63 23.12 -1.71
CA ILE A 421 -7.83 23.08 -0.49
C ILE A 421 -8.48 23.98 0.56
N PRO A 422 -8.79 23.50 1.77
CA PRO A 422 -9.30 24.34 2.85
C PRO A 422 -8.35 25.51 3.15
N GLN A 423 -8.88 26.71 3.38
CA GLN A 423 -8.09 27.91 3.61
C GLN A 423 -7.07 27.75 4.75
N PHE A 424 -7.47 27.10 5.86
CA PHE A 424 -6.57 26.85 6.99
C PHE A 424 -5.44 25.89 6.62
N GLU A 425 -5.73 24.89 5.77
CA GLU A 425 -4.75 23.91 5.30
C GLU A 425 -3.78 24.58 4.32
N ALA A 426 -4.28 25.38 3.39
CA ALA A 426 -3.44 26.15 2.49
C ALA A 426 -2.50 27.10 3.29
N ALA A 427 -3.02 27.79 4.31
CA ALA A 427 -2.21 28.66 5.17
C ALA A 427 -1.13 27.87 5.94
N ARG A 428 -1.47 26.69 6.47
CA ARG A 428 -0.52 25.79 7.15
C ARG A 428 0.60 25.34 6.22
N LEU A 429 0.26 24.88 5.02
CA LEU A 429 1.22 24.41 4.03
C LEU A 429 2.10 25.53 3.50
N CYS A 430 1.52 26.71 3.24
CA CYS A 430 2.30 27.90 2.86
C CYS A 430 3.32 28.28 3.96
N LYS A 431 2.94 28.18 5.23
CA LYS A 431 3.86 28.42 6.33
C LYS A 431 5.03 27.43 6.33
N ILE A 432 4.77 26.15 6.14
CA ILE A 432 5.80 25.11 6.02
C ILE A 432 6.75 25.42 4.86
N VAL A 433 6.19 25.73 3.67
CA VAL A 433 7.00 26.12 2.50
C VAL A 433 7.87 27.33 2.79
N MET A 434 7.31 28.37 3.44
CA MET A 434 8.06 29.58 3.77
C MET A 434 9.15 29.35 4.81
N GLU A 435 8.94 28.47 5.78
CA GLU A 435 9.94 28.08 6.77
C GLU A 435 11.10 27.31 6.08
N GLU A 436 10.80 26.38 5.22
CA GLU A 436 11.80 25.65 4.40
C GLU A 436 12.60 26.63 3.51
N MET A 437 11.90 27.53 2.82
CA MET A 437 12.57 28.55 1.99
C MET A 437 13.47 29.49 2.80
N LYS A 438 13.09 29.87 4.02
CA LYS A 438 13.94 30.68 4.92
C LYS A 438 15.19 29.95 5.34
N THR A 439 15.07 28.69 5.73
CA THR A 439 16.20 27.85 6.09
C THR A 439 17.20 27.74 4.94
N GLN A 440 16.70 27.72 3.71
CA GLN A 440 17.54 27.71 2.50
C GLN A 440 18.13 29.09 2.18
N GLN A 441 17.42 30.20 2.47
CA GLN A 441 17.91 31.55 2.25
C GLN A 441 19.01 31.98 3.23
N GLU A 442 19.08 31.41 4.42
CA GLU A 442 20.20 31.59 5.34
C GLU A 442 21.53 31.10 4.75
N HIS A 443 21.46 30.28 3.69
CA HIS A 443 22.60 29.81 2.89
C HIS A 443 22.89 30.68 1.64
N GLY A 444 22.17 31.81 1.45
CA GLY A 444 22.32 32.76 0.34
C GLY A 444 21.14 32.71 -0.65
N ALA A 445 20.87 33.84 -1.33
CA ALA A 445 19.84 33.89 -2.37
C ALA A 445 20.17 32.94 -3.53
N PRO A 446 19.14 32.29 -4.15
CA PRO A 446 19.39 31.40 -5.29
C PRO A 446 20.10 32.15 -6.40
N LYS A 447 21.28 31.69 -6.75
CA LYS A 447 22.16 32.39 -7.70
C LYS A 447 22.07 31.83 -9.13
N ASP A 448 21.38 30.71 -9.30
CA ASP A 448 21.29 30.01 -10.57
C ASP A 448 19.99 29.23 -10.75
N GLU A 449 19.79 28.68 -11.93
CA GLU A 449 18.64 27.89 -12.34
C GLU A 449 18.53 26.58 -11.54
N GLU A 450 19.63 26.01 -11.12
CA GLU A 450 19.68 24.75 -10.36
C GLU A 450 19.07 24.93 -8.95
N GLU A 451 19.36 26.07 -8.30
CA GLU A 451 18.79 26.41 -7.00
C GLU A 451 17.28 26.66 -7.09
N GLN A 452 16.80 27.30 -8.16
CA GLN A 452 15.37 27.49 -8.40
C GLN A 452 14.66 26.15 -8.61
N GLN A 453 15.28 25.24 -9.38
CA GLN A 453 14.75 23.88 -9.56
C GLN A 453 14.73 23.09 -8.26
N ARG A 454 15.71 23.27 -7.37
CA ARG A 454 15.73 22.64 -6.05
C ARG A 454 14.59 23.13 -5.18
N GLN A 455 14.34 24.45 -5.11
CA GLN A 455 13.24 25.03 -4.37
C GLN A 455 11.88 24.57 -4.89
N PHE A 456 11.73 24.48 -6.21
CA PHE A 456 10.52 23.96 -6.84
C PHE A 456 10.28 22.49 -6.48
N ARG A 457 11.35 21.66 -6.49
CA ARG A 457 11.27 20.25 -6.09
C ARG A 457 10.78 20.10 -4.64
N GLU A 458 11.23 20.96 -3.71
CA GLU A 458 10.82 20.89 -2.32
C GLU A 458 9.34 21.27 -2.12
N ILE A 459 8.87 22.32 -2.79
CA ILE A 459 7.44 22.69 -2.80
C ILE A 459 6.59 21.54 -3.36
N SER A 460 7.05 20.92 -4.45
CA SER A 460 6.37 19.79 -5.06
C SER A 460 6.32 18.58 -4.13
N ARG A 461 7.38 18.31 -3.38
CA ARG A 461 7.43 17.26 -2.35
C ARG A 461 6.39 17.48 -1.27
N ILE A 462 6.31 18.69 -0.72
CA ILE A 462 5.34 19.07 0.31
C ILE A 462 3.91 18.93 -0.24
N ALA A 463 3.65 19.39 -1.45
CA ALA A 463 2.33 19.30 -2.07
C ALA A 463 1.90 17.85 -2.27
N LEU A 464 2.76 17.00 -2.84
CA LEU A 464 2.47 15.60 -3.12
C LEU A 464 2.24 14.80 -1.84
N ARG A 465 3.01 15.05 -0.76
CA ARG A 465 2.78 14.43 0.55
C ARG A 465 1.38 14.68 1.07
N ASN A 466 0.86 15.87 0.82
CA ASN A 466 -0.48 16.29 1.28
C ASN A 466 -1.59 16.02 0.26
N GLY A 467 -1.31 15.34 -0.85
CA GLY A 467 -2.29 15.03 -1.89
C GLY A 467 -2.81 16.26 -2.62
N ILE A 468 -1.92 17.24 -2.84
CA ILE A 468 -2.23 18.50 -3.49
C ILE A 468 -1.40 18.60 -4.77
N LEU A 469 -1.98 19.13 -5.84
CA LEU A 469 -1.21 19.44 -7.03
C LEU A 469 -0.12 20.45 -6.69
N PRO A 470 1.16 20.21 -7.06
CA PRO A 470 2.26 21.14 -6.80
C PRO A 470 1.97 22.56 -7.27
N SER A 471 1.38 22.69 -8.47
CA SER A 471 0.93 23.97 -9.03
C SER A 471 -0.12 24.69 -8.16
N ALA A 472 -1.04 23.94 -7.56
CA ALA A 472 -2.07 24.51 -6.69
C ALA A 472 -1.45 25.05 -5.38
N LEU A 473 -0.51 24.32 -4.78
CA LEU A 473 0.20 24.82 -3.60
C LEU A 473 1.07 26.03 -3.93
N TYR A 474 1.80 25.99 -5.05
CA TYR A 474 2.63 27.10 -5.48
C TYR A 474 1.81 28.35 -5.74
N LEU A 475 0.61 28.21 -6.31
CA LEU A 475 -0.33 29.32 -6.52
C LEU A 475 -0.73 29.97 -5.18
N HIS A 476 -1.02 29.18 -4.13
CA HIS A 476 -1.30 29.71 -2.79
C HIS A 476 -0.09 30.44 -2.19
N VAL A 477 1.13 29.91 -2.39
CA VAL A 477 2.36 30.55 -1.91
C VAL A 477 2.56 31.94 -2.56
N ILE A 478 2.37 32.05 -3.88
CA ILE A 478 2.47 33.32 -4.60
C ILE A 478 1.42 34.31 -4.12
N MET A 479 0.17 33.86 -3.97
CA MET A 479 -0.91 34.73 -3.48
C MET A 479 -0.67 35.18 -2.03
N GLY A 480 -0.16 34.28 -1.16
CA GLY A 480 0.20 34.61 0.21
C GLY A 480 1.35 35.62 0.28
N MET A 481 2.34 35.52 -0.57
CA MET A 481 3.44 36.49 -0.68
C MET A 481 2.98 37.89 -1.17
N ASN A 482 2.00 37.91 -2.07
CA ASN A 482 1.43 39.15 -2.59
C ASN A 482 0.47 39.84 -1.60
N ALA A 483 -0.22 39.08 -0.74
CA ALA A 483 -1.08 39.60 0.30
C ALA A 483 -0.30 40.16 1.52
N SER A 484 0.98 39.82 1.63
CA SER A 484 1.87 40.26 2.72
C SER A 484 2.68 41.51 2.36
N LYS A 485 2.57 42.01 1.13
CA LYS A 485 3.09 43.29 0.65
C LYS A 485 2.00 44.35 0.68
#